data_b0850071dc85eaea0c0d49738bebea78
#
_entry.id   b0850071dc85eaea0c0d49738bebea78
#
_cell.length_a   1.000
_cell.length_b   1.000
_cell.length_c   1.000
_cell.angle_alpha   90.00
_cell.angle_beta   90.00
_cell.angle_gamma   90.00
#
_symmetry.space_group_name_H-M   'P 1'
#
loop_
_entity.id
_entity.type
_entity.pdbx_description
1 polymer ?
#
loop_
_entity_poly.entity_id
_entity_poly.type
_entity_poly.pdbx_seq_one_letter_code
_entity_poly.pdbx_strand_id
1 'polypeptide(L)'
;MGYAHDWVSVTGLDKDEVLSRLGLVDRGEPLDYPRQGDFAWAITAQGRVLIVTDYDELSLDRIAELSRGASLVAARAEGNDCTSSVWSYEDGRQIWSVATEAPGETDRLYDEEVEGSLIVAGDPPSEFAAIRDRLLAERNLEDDDAEDFLFMAPLELAETLGGWQPEGKIGQHLQFFRVMSAGRSDQSKGMGDKPKVNKLWVGLAILLFVIAAYRMWLA
;
A
#
# COMPACT_ATOMS: atom_id res chain seq x y z
N MET A 1 -8.42 14.14 -0.47
CA MET A 1 -8.67 12.96 -1.34
C MET A 1 -7.63 11.95 -0.93
N GLY A 2 -8.04 10.84 -0.30
CA GLY A 2 -7.12 9.83 0.22
C GLY A 2 -6.42 9.07 -0.91
N TYR A 3 -5.22 8.61 -0.67
CA TYR A 3 -4.48 7.70 -1.55
C TYR A 3 -4.28 6.37 -0.81
N ALA A 4 -4.18 5.29 -1.57
CA ALA A 4 -3.96 3.96 -1.04
C ALA A 4 -3.02 3.20 -1.98
N HIS A 5 -1.77 3.00 -1.56
CA HIS A 5 -0.73 2.41 -2.39
C HIS A 5 0.19 1.49 -1.60
N ASP A 6 0.64 0.43 -2.29
CA ASP A 6 1.85 -0.31 -1.96
C ASP A 6 2.95 0.07 -2.95
N TRP A 7 4.22 0.14 -2.49
CA TRP A 7 5.35 0.28 -3.40
C TRP A 7 6.59 -0.40 -2.88
N VAL A 8 7.45 -0.78 -3.81
CA VAL A 8 8.78 -1.34 -3.50
C VAL A 8 9.84 -0.67 -4.35
N SER A 9 10.99 -0.37 -3.74
CA SER A 9 12.18 0.14 -4.40
C SER A 9 13.30 -0.88 -4.27
N VAL A 10 13.70 -1.49 -5.38
CA VAL A 10 14.58 -2.67 -5.44
C VAL A 10 15.96 -2.28 -5.92
N THR A 11 17.00 -2.80 -5.24
CA THR A 11 18.40 -2.67 -5.61
C THR A 11 18.99 -4.07 -5.85
N GLY A 12 19.85 -4.21 -6.87
CA GLY A 12 20.53 -5.48 -7.18
C GLY A 12 19.82 -6.35 -8.21
N LEU A 13 18.61 -5.97 -8.67
CA LEU A 13 17.90 -6.59 -9.79
C LEU A 13 17.65 -5.56 -10.88
N ASP A 14 17.64 -6.00 -12.13
CA ASP A 14 17.16 -5.17 -13.23
C ASP A 14 15.61 -5.14 -13.31
N LYS A 15 15.10 -4.24 -14.13
CA LYS A 15 13.66 -4.05 -14.30
C LYS A 15 12.94 -5.33 -14.72
N ASP A 16 13.49 -6.05 -15.68
CA ASP A 16 12.82 -7.20 -16.29
C ASP A 16 12.75 -8.37 -15.30
N GLU A 17 13.78 -8.55 -14.48
CA GLU A 17 13.77 -9.53 -13.39
C GLU A 17 12.76 -9.16 -12.30
N VAL A 18 12.70 -7.88 -11.89
CA VAL A 18 11.70 -7.41 -10.91
C VAL A 18 10.26 -7.64 -11.42
N LEU A 19 9.98 -7.24 -12.66
CA LEU A 19 8.67 -7.45 -13.26
C LEU A 19 8.32 -8.93 -13.37
N SER A 20 9.30 -9.76 -13.80
CA SER A 20 9.12 -11.21 -13.92
C SER A 20 8.76 -11.85 -12.57
N ARG A 21 9.50 -11.55 -11.51
CA ARG A 21 9.22 -12.07 -10.15
C ARG A 21 7.86 -11.66 -9.63
N LEU A 22 7.40 -10.46 -9.98
CA LEU A 22 6.08 -9.97 -9.61
C LEU A 22 4.96 -10.44 -10.55
N GLY A 23 5.29 -11.15 -11.64
CA GLY A 23 4.31 -11.56 -12.65
C GLY A 23 3.68 -10.37 -13.36
N LEU A 24 4.45 -9.30 -13.56
CA LEU A 24 4.04 -8.07 -14.23
C LEU A 24 4.60 -8.00 -15.65
N VAL A 25 3.90 -7.32 -16.54
CA VAL A 25 4.32 -7.07 -17.92
C VAL A 25 4.36 -5.58 -18.17
N ASP A 26 5.51 -5.07 -18.64
CA ASP A 26 5.68 -3.70 -19.08
C ASP A 26 4.84 -3.44 -20.34
N ARG A 27 4.01 -2.40 -20.32
CA ARG A 27 3.19 -2.00 -21.47
C ARG A 27 3.88 -0.93 -22.33
N GLY A 28 4.98 -0.36 -21.84
CA GLY A 28 5.68 0.74 -22.50
C GLY A 28 4.86 2.03 -22.57
N GLU A 29 3.71 2.07 -21.89
CA GLU A 29 2.82 3.23 -21.88
C GLU A 29 3.27 4.20 -20.79
N PRO A 30 3.66 5.43 -21.13
CA PRO A 30 4.03 6.43 -20.13
C PRO A 30 2.82 6.81 -19.26
N LEU A 31 3.08 7.08 -18.00
CA LEU A 31 2.11 7.52 -17.02
C LEU A 31 2.69 8.72 -16.27
N ASP A 32 1.94 9.81 -16.19
CA ASP A 32 2.42 11.02 -15.51
C ASP A 32 2.62 10.79 -14.02
N TYR A 33 1.65 10.12 -13.39
CA TYR A 33 1.68 9.79 -11.97
C TYR A 33 0.76 8.59 -11.69
N PRO A 34 1.20 7.57 -10.90
CA PRO A 34 0.35 6.44 -10.52
C PRO A 34 -0.76 6.92 -9.57
N ARG A 35 -2.01 6.61 -9.93
CA ARG A 35 -3.20 6.85 -9.11
C ARG A 35 -3.67 5.54 -8.50
N GLN A 36 -4.60 5.61 -7.58
CA GLN A 36 -5.26 4.43 -7.04
C GLN A 36 -5.82 3.55 -8.17
N GLY A 37 -5.50 2.25 -8.15
CA GLY A 37 -5.81 1.29 -9.18
C GLY A 37 -4.79 1.20 -10.32
N ASP A 38 -3.79 2.09 -10.39
CA ASP A 38 -2.69 2.00 -11.35
C ASP A 38 -1.59 1.06 -10.82
N PHE A 39 -1.00 0.32 -11.77
CA PHE A 39 0.22 -0.45 -11.56
C PHE A 39 1.30 0.15 -12.45
N ALA A 40 2.39 0.58 -11.85
CA ALA A 40 3.43 1.31 -12.57
C ALA A 40 4.84 0.91 -12.14
N TRP A 41 5.82 1.12 -13.03
CA TRP A 41 7.23 1.07 -12.69
C TRP A 41 7.94 2.38 -13.07
N ALA A 42 9.04 2.65 -12.39
CA ALA A 42 9.96 3.74 -12.69
C ALA A 42 11.39 3.37 -12.30
N ILE A 43 12.36 4.19 -12.72
CA ILE A 43 13.73 4.15 -12.18
C ILE A 43 13.91 5.39 -11.31
N THR A 44 14.29 5.19 -10.06
CA THR A 44 14.57 6.30 -9.14
C THR A 44 15.89 7.01 -9.50
N ALA A 45 16.10 8.18 -8.94
CA ALA A 45 17.35 8.92 -9.12
C ALA A 45 18.60 8.15 -8.64
N GLN A 46 18.41 7.20 -7.70
CA GLN A 46 19.45 6.30 -7.21
C GLN A 46 19.66 5.05 -8.09
N GLY A 47 18.96 4.96 -9.22
CA GLY A 47 19.03 3.81 -10.14
C GLY A 47 18.30 2.56 -9.64
N ARG A 48 17.38 2.67 -8.69
CA ARG A 48 16.57 1.56 -8.18
C ARG A 48 15.35 1.34 -9.06
N VAL A 49 14.90 0.10 -9.15
CA VAL A 49 13.62 -0.22 -9.80
C VAL A 49 12.49 0.02 -8.79
N LEU A 50 11.64 0.98 -9.06
CA LEU A 50 10.45 1.29 -8.29
C LEU A 50 9.23 0.62 -8.94
N ILE A 51 8.44 -0.09 -8.13
CA ILE A 51 7.11 -0.60 -8.50
C ILE A 51 6.10 0.04 -7.57
N VAL A 52 5.04 0.58 -8.14
CA VAL A 52 3.88 1.11 -7.42
C VAL A 52 2.65 0.28 -7.81
N THR A 53 1.89 -0.14 -6.83
CA THR A 53 0.68 -0.95 -7.01
C THR A 53 -0.49 -0.36 -6.23
N ASP A 54 -1.67 -0.92 -6.42
CA ASP A 54 -2.81 -0.64 -5.54
C ASP A 54 -2.54 -1.18 -4.13
N TYR A 55 -3.30 -0.67 -3.16
CA TYR A 55 -3.18 -1.06 -1.75
C TYR A 55 -3.44 -2.56 -1.55
N ASP A 56 -2.65 -3.19 -0.66
CA ASP A 56 -2.71 -4.60 -0.29
C ASP A 56 -2.45 -5.62 -1.41
N GLU A 57 -1.84 -5.16 -2.52
CA GLU A 57 -1.45 -6.05 -3.63
C GLU A 57 -0.09 -6.73 -3.39
N LEU A 58 0.75 -6.15 -2.53
CA LEU A 58 2.06 -6.69 -2.17
C LEU A 58 2.04 -7.30 -0.77
N SER A 59 1.80 -8.61 -0.67
CA SER A 59 1.93 -9.32 0.60
C SER A 59 3.40 -9.36 1.07
N LEU A 60 3.62 -9.44 2.39
CA LEU A 60 4.96 -9.52 2.97
C LEU A 60 5.75 -10.74 2.45
N ASP A 61 5.07 -11.86 2.16
CA ASP A 61 5.70 -13.04 1.55
C ASP A 61 6.21 -12.76 0.13
N ARG A 62 5.44 -12.02 -0.68
CA ARG A 62 5.88 -11.59 -2.02
C ARG A 62 7.05 -10.62 -1.96
N ILE A 63 7.04 -9.70 -0.99
CA ILE A 63 8.14 -8.77 -0.75
C ILE A 63 9.41 -9.54 -0.35
N ALA A 64 9.30 -10.50 0.57
CA ALA A 64 10.41 -11.35 0.97
C ALA A 64 10.96 -12.15 -0.22
N GLU A 65 10.11 -12.78 -1.03
CA GLU A 65 10.52 -13.52 -2.22
C GLU A 65 11.21 -12.63 -3.27
N LEU A 66 10.67 -11.42 -3.49
CA LEU A 66 11.27 -10.43 -4.40
C LEU A 66 12.68 -10.03 -3.97
N SER A 67 12.95 -9.97 -2.66
CA SER A 67 14.25 -9.54 -2.13
C SER A 67 15.34 -10.61 -2.20
N ARG A 68 15.07 -11.84 -2.65
CA ARG A 68 16.10 -12.89 -2.77
C ARG A 68 17.21 -12.50 -3.75
N GLY A 69 18.44 -12.47 -3.27
CA GLY A 69 19.60 -12.00 -4.00
C GLY A 69 19.61 -10.49 -4.27
N ALA A 70 18.82 -9.73 -3.53
CA ALA A 70 18.65 -8.29 -3.66
C ALA A 70 18.37 -7.65 -2.31
N SER A 71 18.37 -6.32 -2.28
CA SER A 71 17.84 -5.52 -1.17
C SER A 71 16.69 -4.64 -1.66
N LEU A 72 15.74 -4.38 -0.80
CA LEU A 72 14.62 -3.50 -1.13
C LEU A 72 14.09 -2.75 0.09
N VAL A 73 13.45 -1.63 -0.19
CA VAL A 73 12.57 -0.90 0.71
C VAL A 73 11.16 -1.03 0.17
N ALA A 74 10.26 -1.59 0.96
CA ALA A 74 8.84 -1.67 0.66
C ALA A 74 8.08 -0.74 1.57
N ALA A 75 6.97 -0.18 1.09
CA ALA A 75 6.12 0.65 1.92
C ALA A 75 4.65 0.55 1.48
N ARG A 76 3.78 0.89 2.39
CA ARG A 76 2.33 0.91 2.24
C ARG A 76 1.77 2.16 2.90
N ALA A 77 0.76 2.75 2.29
CA ALA A 77 0.05 3.87 2.87
C ALA A 77 -1.44 3.84 2.51
N GLU A 78 -2.28 4.14 3.49
CA GLU A 78 -3.72 4.37 3.34
C GLU A 78 -4.06 5.72 3.97
N GLY A 79 -4.28 6.72 3.12
CA GLY A 79 -4.46 8.10 3.56
C GLY A 79 -5.78 8.37 4.27
N ASN A 80 -6.84 7.55 4.04
CA ASN A 80 -8.12 7.76 4.74
C ASN A 80 -8.08 7.23 6.18
N ASP A 81 -7.30 6.17 6.42
CA ASP A 81 -7.15 5.55 7.74
C ASP A 81 -5.91 6.05 8.48
N CYS A 82 -5.16 6.98 7.88
CA CYS A 82 -3.90 7.52 8.41
C CYS A 82 -2.93 6.40 8.85
N THR A 83 -2.86 5.31 8.07
CA THR A 83 -1.94 4.21 8.32
C THR A 83 -0.83 4.16 7.30
N SER A 84 0.40 4.00 7.78
CA SER A 84 1.57 3.84 6.93
C SER A 84 2.56 2.84 7.52
N SER A 85 3.31 2.20 6.65
CA SER A 85 4.32 1.24 7.06
C SER A 85 5.47 1.23 6.06
N VAL A 86 6.68 0.99 6.56
CA VAL A 86 7.88 0.79 5.75
C VAL A 86 8.67 -0.39 6.27
N TRP A 87 9.19 -1.18 5.35
CA TRP A 87 9.99 -2.37 5.62
C TRP A 87 11.27 -2.37 4.79
N SER A 88 12.34 -2.88 5.38
CA SER A 88 13.56 -3.23 4.62
C SER A 88 13.73 -4.73 4.60
N TYR A 89 14.05 -5.26 3.40
CA TYR A 89 14.36 -6.65 3.20
C TYR A 89 15.70 -6.81 2.49
N GLU A 90 16.43 -7.87 2.85
CA GLU A 90 17.66 -8.28 2.18
C GLU A 90 17.67 -9.79 2.11
N ASP A 91 17.92 -10.34 0.93
CA ASP A 91 18.02 -11.77 0.66
C ASP A 91 16.89 -12.63 1.28
N GLY A 92 15.65 -12.19 1.12
CA GLY A 92 14.45 -12.88 1.61
C GLY A 92 14.13 -12.65 3.09
N ARG A 93 14.87 -11.80 3.80
CA ARG A 93 14.69 -11.55 5.23
C ARG A 93 14.32 -10.10 5.50
N GLN A 94 13.35 -9.91 6.38
CA GLN A 94 13.08 -8.57 6.91
C GLN A 94 14.24 -8.17 7.85
N ILE A 95 14.81 -7.00 7.61
CA ILE A 95 15.89 -6.42 8.42
C ILE A 95 15.30 -5.53 9.52
N TRP A 96 14.41 -4.64 9.13
CA TRP A 96 13.68 -3.76 10.04
C TRP A 96 12.34 -3.35 9.46
N SER A 97 11.46 -2.81 10.31
CA SER A 97 10.22 -2.15 9.91
C SER A 97 9.84 -1.02 10.85
N VAL A 98 9.10 -0.06 10.32
CA VAL A 98 8.44 1.01 11.06
C VAL A 98 7.00 1.12 10.52
N ALA A 99 6.03 1.13 11.42
CA ALA A 99 4.62 1.24 11.07
C ALA A 99 3.89 2.16 12.06
N THR A 100 2.82 2.81 11.60
CA THR A 100 1.86 3.42 12.50
C THR A 100 0.93 2.34 13.05
N GLU A 101 0.62 2.39 14.33
CA GLU A 101 -0.43 1.59 14.92
C GLU A 101 -1.78 2.20 14.52
N ALA A 102 -2.64 1.42 13.87
CA ALA A 102 -4.00 1.88 13.65
C ALA A 102 -4.70 2.00 15.01
N PRO A 103 -5.42 3.12 15.29
CA PRO A 103 -6.21 3.21 16.50
C PRO A 103 -7.16 2.00 16.56
N GLY A 104 -7.13 1.26 17.67
CA GLY A 104 -8.01 0.11 17.86
C GLY A 104 -9.49 0.50 17.76
N GLU A 105 -10.36 -0.40 17.27
CA GLU A 105 -11.80 -0.12 17.17
C GLU A 105 -12.44 0.31 18.51
N THR A 106 -11.84 -0.10 19.63
CA THR A 106 -12.26 0.27 20.99
C THR A 106 -11.93 1.70 21.36
N ASP A 107 -10.93 2.32 20.73
CA ASP A 107 -10.42 3.65 21.12
C ASP A 107 -11.26 4.78 20.49
N ARG A 108 -12.05 4.47 19.45
CA ARG A 108 -12.97 5.42 18.82
C ARG A 108 -14.21 5.79 19.67
N LEU A 109 -14.43 5.13 20.80
CA LEU A 109 -15.63 5.31 21.63
C LEU A 109 -15.43 6.24 22.83
N TYR A 110 -14.22 6.68 23.12
CA TYR A 110 -13.93 7.55 24.26
C TYR A 110 -12.99 8.67 23.85
N ASP A 111 -13.33 9.89 24.26
CA ASP A 111 -12.64 11.18 24.04
C ASP A 111 -11.20 11.25 24.65
N GLU A 112 -10.53 10.14 24.86
CA GLU A 112 -9.11 10.16 25.21
C GLU A 112 -8.32 10.08 23.89
N GLU A 113 -7.59 11.16 23.57
CA GLU A 113 -6.63 11.24 22.49
C GLU A 113 -5.61 10.09 22.61
N VAL A 114 -5.89 8.97 21.94
CA VAL A 114 -4.90 7.92 21.78
C VAL A 114 -3.92 8.43 20.75
N GLU A 115 -2.80 8.98 21.21
CA GLU A 115 -1.66 9.25 20.34
C GLU A 115 -1.27 7.94 19.65
N GLY A 116 -1.45 7.87 18.33
CA GLY A 116 -0.98 6.72 17.54
C GLY A 116 0.48 6.46 17.87
N SER A 117 0.86 5.21 18.14
CA SER A 117 2.23 4.83 18.42
C SER A 117 2.92 4.34 17.14
N LEU A 118 4.26 4.50 17.07
CA LEU A 118 5.07 3.85 16.05
C LEU A 118 5.50 2.48 16.55
N ILE A 119 5.19 1.45 15.77
CA ILE A 119 5.69 0.09 15.97
C ILE A 119 7.01 -0.03 15.22
N VAL A 120 8.10 -0.28 15.93
CA VAL A 120 9.44 -0.45 15.37
C VAL A 120 9.93 -1.85 15.63
N ALA A 121 10.37 -2.55 14.58
CA ALA A 121 11.01 -3.86 14.68
C ALA A 121 12.37 -3.84 13.98
N GLY A 122 13.35 -4.53 14.56
CA GLY A 122 14.73 -4.52 14.08
C GLY A 122 15.46 -3.22 14.42
N ASP A 123 16.45 -2.85 13.61
CA ASP A 123 17.30 -1.69 13.81
C ASP A 123 17.20 -0.76 12.56
N PRO A 124 16.23 0.16 12.53
CA PRO A 124 16.09 1.10 11.43
C PRO A 124 17.31 2.02 11.32
N PRO A 125 17.61 2.54 10.11
CA PRO A 125 18.76 3.41 9.90
C PRO A 125 18.61 4.76 10.66
N SER A 126 19.73 5.46 10.85
CA SER A 126 19.81 6.73 11.59
C SER A 126 18.87 7.83 11.06
N GLU A 127 18.53 7.78 9.77
CA GLU A 127 17.58 8.66 9.11
C GLU A 127 16.19 8.62 9.77
N PHE A 128 15.78 7.44 10.25
CA PHE A 128 14.51 7.30 10.96
C PHE A 128 14.47 8.16 12.24
N ALA A 129 15.52 8.09 13.07
CA ALA A 129 15.57 8.89 14.29
C ALA A 129 15.53 10.39 13.96
N ALA A 130 16.27 10.84 12.94
CA ALA A 130 16.29 12.24 12.53
C ALA A 130 14.91 12.71 12.02
N ILE A 131 14.21 11.88 11.21
CA ILE A 131 12.86 12.16 10.72
C ILE A 131 11.88 12.27 11.90
N ARG A 132 11.84 11.25 12.75
CA ARG A 132 10.97 11.20 13.93
C ARG A 132 11.17 12.42 14.83
N ASP A 133 12.41 12.73 15.20
CA ASP A 133 12.72 13.82 16.13
C ASP A 133 12.37 15.19 15.54
N ARG A 134 12.55 15.37 14.23
CA ARG A 134 12.12 16.58 13.52
C ARG A 134 10.60 16.71 13.52
N LEU A 135 9.89 15.66 13.11
CA LEU A 135 8.44 15.64 13.11
C LEU A 135 7.87 15.91 14.53
N LEU A 136 8.46 15.35 15.58
CA LEU A 136 8.09 15.64 16.97
C LEU A 136 8.30 17.10 17.37
N ALA A 137 9.38 17.73 16.87
CA ALA A 137 9.67 19.14 17.13
C ALA A 137 8.75 20.10 16.36
N GLU A 138 8.30 19.69 15.17
CA GLU A 138 7.37 20.45 14.31
C GLU A 138 5.92 20.33 14.76
N ARG A 139 5.60 19.36 15.61
CA ARG A 139 4.26 19.12 16.11
C ARG A 139 3.74 20.35 16.86
N ASN A 140 2.72 20.98 16.33
CA ASN A 140 1.99 22.02 17.01
C ASN A 140 0.85 21.40 17.83
N LEU A 141 1.02 21.31 19.15
CA LEU A 141 0.04 20.72 20.07
C LEU A 141 -1.29 21.51 20.14
N GLU A 142 -1.36 22.67 19.50
CA GLU A 142 -2.58 23.51 19.42
C GLU A 142 -3.39 23.24 18.14
N ASP A 143 -2.88 22.39 17.25
CA ASP A 143 -3.52 22.09 15.96
C ASP A 143 -4.25 20.74 16.03
N ASP A 144 -5.54 20.75 15.79
CA ASP A 144 -6.38 19.53 15.79
C ASP A 144 -5.96 18.53 14.67
N ASP A 145 -5.12 18.97 13.71
CA ASP A 145 -4.54 18.14 12.66
C ASP A 145 -3.23 17.43 13.08
N ALA A 146 -2.87 17.45 14.36
CA ALA A 146 -1.64 16.84 14.88
C ALA A 146 -1.58 15.30 14.73
N GLU A 147 -2.68 14.66 14.37
CA GLU A 147 -2.77 13.21 14.15
C GLU A 147 -1.91 12.72 12.96
N ASP A 148 -1.71 13.56 11.92
CA ASP A 148 -0.99 13.18 10.69
C ASP A 148 0.53 13.05 10.88
N PHE A 149 1.02 13.47 11.99
CA PHE A 149 2.44 13.54 12.28
C PHE A 149 3.13 12.16 12.27
N LEU A 150 2.59 11.18 12.97
CA LEU A 150 3.18 9.84 13.04
C LEU A 150 3.00 9.07 11.72
N PHE A 151 1.92 9.35 10.99
CA PHE A 151 1.68 8.81 9.65
C PHE A 151 2.80 9.19 8.67
N MET A 152 3.38 10.38 8.80
CA MET A 152 4.43 10.85 7.90
C MET A 152 5.78 10.18 8.13
N ALA A 153 6.08 9.67 9.32
CA ALA A 153 7.41 9.13 9.63
C ALA A 153 7.81 7.92 8.76
N PRO A 154 6.98 6.86 8.60
CA PRO A 154 7.28 5.77 7.65
C PRO A 154 7.34 6.24 6.20
N LEU A 155 6.51 7.22 5.79
CA LEU A 155 6.48 7.73 4.41
C LEU A 155 7.76 8.46 4.05
N GLU A 156 8.20 9.39 4.89
CA GLU A 156 9.43 10.13 4.66
C GLU A 156 10.67 9.22 4.71
N LEU A 157 10.65 8.20 5.57
CA LEU A 157 11.70 7.19 5.58
C LEU A 157 11.70 6.39 4.27
N ALA A 158 10.53 6.00 3.77
CA ALA A 158 10.39 5.33 2.47
C ALA A 158 10.88 6.21 1.31
N GLU A 159 10.55 7.51 1.31
CA GLU A 159 11.05 8.45 0.30
C GLU A 159 12.57 8.61 0.37
N THR A 160 13.11 8.79 1.57
CA THR A 160 14.55 8.98 1.79
C THR A 160 15.36 7.77 1.32
N LEU A 161 14.91 6.57 1.62
CA LEU A 161 15.63 5.32 1.32
C LEU A 161 15.24 4.74 -0.04
N GLY A 162 13.98 4.83 -0.42
CA GLY A 162 13.41 4.23 -1.62
C GLY A 162 13.31 5.19 -2.82
N GLY A 163 13.31 6.49 -2.58
CA GLY A 163 13.28 7.52 -3.62
C GLY A 163 11.88 7.90 -4.09
N TRP A 164 10.81 7.46 -3.40
CA TRP A 164 9.44 7.82 -3.73
C TRP A 164 8.48 7.61 -2.55
N GLN A 165 7.46 8.46 -2.49
CA GLN A 165 6.23 8.30 -1.71
C GLN A 165 5.07 8.98 -2.43
N PRO A 166 3.80 8.62 -2.16
CA PRO A 166 2.66 9.37 -2.65
C PRO A 166 2.74 10.83 -2.21
N GLU A 167 2.49 11.77 -3.14
CA GLU A 167 2.54 13.22 -2.90
C GLU A 167 3.91 13.76 -2.41
N GLY A 168 4.95 12.93 -2.37
CA GLY A 168 6.29 13.29 -1.97
C GLY A 168 6.99 14.24 -2.96
N LYS A 169 7.98 14.98 -2.46
CA LYS A 169 8.71 15.98 -3.26
C LYS A 169 9.74 15.36 -4.20
N ILE A 170 10.40 14.28 -3.78
CA ILE A 170 11.51 13.66 -4.53
C ILE A 170 10.98 12.89 -5.75
N GLY A 171 9.84 12.24 -5.63
CA GLY A 171 9.27 11.39 -6.69
C GLY A 171 8.53 12.13 -7.80
N GLN A 172 8.33 13.44 -7.70
CA GLN A 172 7.52 14.22 -8.66
C GLN A 172 8.09 14.27 -10.09
N HIS A 173 9.36 13.93 -10.28
CA HIS A 173 10.04 13.98 -11.58
C HIS A 173 10.31 12.59 -12.16
N LEU A 174 9.79 11.53 -11.55
CA LEU A 174 9.98 10.18 -12.07
C LEU A 174 9.11 9.96 -13.31
N GLN A 175 9.71 9.36 -14.34
CA GLN A 175 8.96 8.87 -15.47
C GLN A 175 8.39 7.49 -15.16
N PHE A 176 7.09 7.41 -14.99
CA PHE A 176 6.39 6.15 -14.79
C PHE A 176 5.96 5.49 -16.09
N PHE A 177 5.87 4.17 -16.07
CA PHE A 177 5.34 3.35 -17.15
C PHE A 177 4.35 2.35 -16.60
N ARG A 178 3.24 2.16 -17.32
CA ARG A 178 2.17 1.25 -16.92
C ARG A 178 2.61 -0.20 -17.02
N VAL A 179 2.25 -1.01 -16.00
CA VAL A 179 2.39 -2.46 -16.03
C VAL A 179 1.04 -3.13 -15.83
N MET A 180 0.95 -4.40 -16.18
CA MET A 180 -0.23 -5.24 -15.97
C MET A 180 0.18 -6.60 -15.42
N SER A 181 -0.68 -7.23 -14.63
CA SER A 181 -0.51 -8.64 -14.25
C SER A 181 -0.50 -9.54 -15.48
N ALA A 182 0.47 -10.44 -15.60
CA ALA A 182 0.62 -11.35 -16.72
C ALA A 182 -0.62 -12.27 -16.96
N GLY A 183 -1.47 -12.46 -15.94
CA GLY A 183 -2.72 -13.25 -16.03
C GLY A 183 -3.99 -12.43 -16.27
N ARG A 184 -3.93 -11.11 -16.24
CA ARG A 184 -5.09 -10.23 -16.48
C ARG A 184 -5.14 -9.84 -17.93
N SER A 185 -5.89 -10.59 -18.78
CA SER A 185 -6.27 -10.09 -20.10
C SER A 185 -7.08 -8.81 -19.95
N ASP A 186 -6.83 -7.84 -20.84
CA ASP A 186 -7.43 -6.50 -20.90
C ASP A 186 -8.98 -6.58 -20.89
N GLN A 187 -9.59 -6.70 -19.70
CA GLN A 187 -11.05 -6.60 -19.54
C GLN A 187 -11.51 -5.14 -19.36
N SER A 188 -10.62 -4.16 -19.45
CA SER A 188 -10.97 -2.75 -19.27
C SER A 188 -11.69 -2.11 -20.46
N LYS A 189 -11.88 -2.83 -21.58
CA LYS A 189 -12.67 -2.36 -22.73
C LYS A 189 -14.16 -2.72 -22.70
N GLY A 190 -14.69 -3.16 -21.57
CA GLY A 190 -16.06 -3.64 -21.45
C GLY A 190 -16.81 -3.16 -20.21
N MET A 191 -16.55 -1.93 -19.71
CA MET A 191 -17.38 -1.38 -18.64
C MET A 191 -18.62 -0.67 -19.21
N GLY A 192 -19.31 -1.42 -20.10
CA GLY A 192 -20.66 -1.16 -20.54
C GLY A 192 -21.52 -2.36 -20.17
N ASP A 193 -22.48 -2.15 -19.31
CA ASP A 193 -23.50 -3.09 -18.79
C ASP A 193 -23.07 -4.01 -17.64
N LYS A 194 -23.28 -3.50 -16.41
CA LYS A 194 -23.50 -4.37 -15.24
C LYS A 194 -24.58 -5.38 -15.60
N PRO A 195 -24.37 -6.70 -15.41
CA PRO A 195 -25.43 -7.67 -15.66
C PRO A 195 -26.61 -7.27 -14.77
N LYS A 196 -27.74 -6.98 -15.40
CA LYS A 196 -29.02 -6.75 -14.69
C LYS A 196 -29.29 -8.01 -13.88
N VAL A 197 -28.98 -7.95 -12.57
CA VAL A 197 -29.34 -9.03 -11.66
C VAL A 197 -30.86 -9.16 -11.77
N ASN A 198 -31.28 -10.32 -12.31
CA ASN A 198 -32.68 -10.57 -12.56
C ASN A 198 -33.36 -10.67 -11.20
N LYS A 199 -34.09 -9.62 -10.80
CA LYS A 199 -34.74 -9.48 -9.47
C LYS A 199 -35.63 -10.68 -9.14
N LEU A 200 -36.02 -11.46 -10.18
CA LEU A 200 -36.80 -12.68 -10.05
C LEU A 200 -36.01 -13.80 -9.32
N TRP A 201 -34.70 -13.93 -9.58
CA TRP A 201 -33.86 -14.97 -8.95
C TRP A 201 -33.55 -14.65 -7.50
N VAL A 202 -33.40 -13.38 -7.15
CA VAL A 202 -33.19 -12.96 -5.76
C VAL A 202 -34.46 -13.23 -4.92
N GLY A 203 -35.64 -12.93 -5.47
CA GLY A 203 -36.91 -13.25 -4.81
C GLY A 203 -37.14 -14.75 -4.58
N LEU A 204 -36.75 -15.59 -5.56
CA LEU A 204 -36.90 -17.05 -5.44
C LEU A 204 -35.96 -17.63 -4.38
N ALA A 205 -34.73 -17.14 -4.28
CA ALA A 205 -33.76 -17.59 -3.27
C ALA A 205 -34.22 -17.24 -1.84
N ILE A 206 -34.76 -16.03 -1.64
CA ILE A 206 -35.32 -15.60 -0.34
C ILE A 206 -36.54 -16.47 0.05
N LEU A 207 -37.44 -16.76 -0.91
CA LEU A 207 -38.61 -17.59 -0.65
C LEU A 207 -38.23 -19.01 -0.23
N LEU A 208 -37.24 -19.62 -0.89
CA LEU A 208 -36.74 -20.96 -0.54
C LEU A 208 -36.10 -20.98 0.86
N PHE A 209 -35.39 -19.94 1.23
CA PHE A 209 -34.79 -19.83 2.56
C PHE A 209 -35.83 -19.70 3.66
N VAL A 210 -36.89 -18.92 3.44
CA VAL A 210 -38.01 -18.80 4.39
C VAL A 210 -38.77 -20.12 4.57
N ILE A 211 -39.01 -20.86 3.49
CA ILE A 211 -39.70 -22.17 3.55
C ILE A 211 -38.83 -23.19 4.31
N ALA A 212 -37.50 -23.19 4.10
CA ALA A 212 -36.59 -24.06 4.82
C ALA A 212 -36.53 -23.75 6.32
N ALA A 213 -36.48 -22.48 6.69
CA ALA A 213 -36.49 -22.02 8.08
C ALA A 213 -37.82 -22.37 8.79
N TYR A 214 -38.94 -22.24 8.10
CA TYR A 214 -40.26 -22.57 8.63
C TYR A 214 -40.42 -24.09 8.88
N ARG A 215 -39.86 -24.91 7.98
CA ARG A 215 -39.86 -26.38 8.19
C ARG A 215 -39.00 -26.83 9.37
N MET A 216 -37.89 -26.16 9.62
CA MET A 216 -37.03 -26.45 10.79
C MET A 216 -37.67 -26.06 12.12
N TRP A 217 -38.56 -25.07 12.09
CA TRP A 217 -39.25 -24.62 13.32
C TRP A 217 -40.46 -25.49 13.70
N LEU A 218 -41.02 -26.27 12.74
CA LEU A 218 -42.15 -27.13 12.93
C LEU A 218 -41.78 -28.63 13.21
N ALA A 219 -40.50 -28.97 13.21
CA ALA A 219 -39.96 -30.28 13.55
C ALA A 219 -39.35 -30.32 14.95
#